data_a5d267ea25b1db1da027153c18fb889b
#
_entry.id   a5d267ea25b1db1da027153c18fb889b
#
_cell.length_a   1.000
_cell.length_b   1.000
_cell.length_c   1.000
_cell.angle_alpha   90.00
_cell.angle_beta   90.00
_cell.angle_gamma   90.00
#
_symmetry.space_group_name_H-M   'P 1'
#
loop_
_entity.id
_entity.type
_entity.pdbx_description
1 polymer ?
#
loop_
_entity_poly.entity_id
_entity_poly.type
_entity_poly.pdbx_seq_one_letter_code
_entity_poly.pdbx_strand_id
1 'polypeptide(L)'
;ADMSSAVGLAFFSKNHHVLDFPLIIAGASGSSYAGKSGQKKNDIRIEKQLWLPRETVAEWSKCLPKYLTGQTIWPESAIQALKKTGNSNLIPKLNLPKVYAEYLVDFPELALDFKDFLRKNYSLEEQSGINEKIKAYKKKYKINKLKYWLKVYAVYFNGHKSLGLTKIDAEDIGTALNILEIQTDSNVLKKKSALNDIIMEYK
;
A
#
# COMPACT_ATOMS: atom_id res chain seq x y z
N ALA A 1 7.15 -5.81 -1.62
CA ALA A 1 8.49 -5.23 -1.84
C ALA A 1 8.54 -3.78 -1.36
N ASP A 2 7.62 -2.93 -1.79
CA ASP A 2 7.69 -1.47 -1.55
C ASP A 2 7.69 -1.09 -0.06
N MET A 3 6.80 -1.68 0.73
CA MET A 3 6.71 -1.39 2.16
C MET A 3 7.92 -1.93 2.93
N SER A 4 8.43 -3.09 2.59
CA SER A 4 9.67 -3.64 3.20
C SER A 4 10.87 -2.75 2.93
N SER A 5 10.99 -2.24 1.71
CA SER A 5 12.06 -1.32 1.33
C SER A 5 11.93 0.01 2.05
N ALA A 6 10.72 0.58 2.13
CA ALA A 6 10.48 1.83 2.85
C ALA A 6 10.84 1.71 4.34
N VAL A 7 10.42 0.63 5.00
CA VAL A 7 10.76 0.39 6.42
C VAL A 7 12.26 0.16 6.58
N GLY A 8 12.89 -0.64 5.71
CA GLY A 8 14.33 -0.89 5.76
C GLY A 8 15.13 0.41 5.61
N LEU A 9 14.82 1.21 4.59
CA LEU A 9 15.48 2.49 4.35
C LEU A 9 15.33 3.44 5.53
N ALA A 10 14.16 3.49 6.19
CA ALA A 10 13.94 4.34 7.36
C ALA A 10 14.89 4.05 8.53
N PHE A 11 15.40 2.80 8.64
CA PHE A 11 16.37 2.43 9.70
C PHE A 11 17.84 2.54 9.28
N PHE A 12 18.12 2.41 7.98
CA PHE A 12 19.51 2.41 7.50
C PHE A 12 19.96 3.74 6.92
N SER A 13 19.03 4.57 6.43
CA SER A 13 19.37 5.88 5.88
C SER A 13 19.56 6.92 6.97
N LYS A 14 20.72 7.58 6.99
CA LYS A 14 21.00 8.71 7.87
C LYS A 14 20.35 10.00 7.37
N ASN A 15 20.28 10.17 6.06
CA ASN A 15 19.74 11.34 5.39
C ASN A 15 18.71 10.94 4.34
N HIS A 16 17.69 11.78 4.15
CA HIS A 16 16.67 11.63 3.12
C HIS A 16 16.66 12.88 2.24
N HIS A 17 16.73 12.70 0.94
CA HIS A 17 16.55 13.77 -0.02
C HIS A 17 15.15 13.65 -0.64
N VAL A 18 14.40 14.74 -0.58
CA VAL A 18 13.10 14.83 -1.25
C VAL A 18 13.32 15.41 -2.64
N LEU A 19 12.99 14.63 -3.67
CA LEU A 19 13.02 15.08 -5.05
C LEU A 19 11.58 15.45 -5.42
N ASP A 20 11.34 16.70 -5.79
CA ASP A 20 10.04 17.14 -6.33
C ASP A 20 9.91 16.87 -7.83
N PHE A 21 10.51 15.78 -8.26
CA PHE A 21 10.57 15.30 -9.62
C PHE A 21 10.14 13.82 -9.69
N PRO A 22 9.21 13.43 -10.57
CA PRO A 22 8.77 12.05 -10.68
C PRO A 22 9.86 11.18 -11.30
N LEU A 23 10.44 10.27 -10.49
CA LEU A 23 11.41 9.27 -10.95
C LEU A 23 10.75 7.96 -11.34
N ILE A 24 9.50 7.73 -11.00
CA ILE A 24 8.78 6.48 -11.20
C ILE A 24 7.43 6.78 -11.83
N ILE A 25 7.11 6.08 -12.92
CA ILE A 25 5.79 6.03 -13.49
C ILE A 25 5.09 4.80 -12.93
N ALA A 26 4.06 5.02 -12.10
CA ALA A 26 3.25 3.94 -11.58
C ALA A 26 2.23 3.51 -12.65
N GLY A 27 2.21 2.22 -12.96
CA GLY A 27 1.25 1.65 -13.90
C GLY A 27 0.72 0.30 -13.43
N ALA A 28 -0.46 -0.08 -13.89
CA ALA A 28 -1.03 -1.40 -13.69
C ALA A 28 -1.41 -2.00 -15.05
N SER A 29 -0.87 -3.17 -15.37
CA SER A 29 -1.29 -3.92 -16.55
C SER A 29 -2.45 -4.86 -16.22
N GLY A 30 -3.32 -5.15 -17.18
CA GLY A 30 -4.41 -6.12 -17.00
C GLY A 30 -3.96 -7.54 -16.66
N SER A 31 -2.71 -7.88 -16.98
CA SER A 31 -2.08 -9.17 -16.65
C SER A 31 -1.40 -9.18 -15.27
N SER A 32 -1.16 -8.01 -14.66
CA SER A 32 -0.57 -7.91 -13.32
C SER A 32 -1.53 -8.40 -12.25
N TYR A 33 -0.98 -8.78 -11.07
CA TYR A 33 -1.83 -9.14 -9.93
C TYR A 33 -2.77 -7.99 -9.53
N ALA A 34 -2.28 -6.76 -9.51
CA ALA A 34 -3.09 -5.58 -9.22
C ALA A 34 -4.25 -5.40 -10.22
N GLY A 35 -3.98 -5.57 -11.53
CA GLY A 35 -5.02 -5.52 -12.56
C GLY A 35 -6.06 -6.64 -12.42
N LYS A 36 -5.63 -7.86 -12.13
CA LYS A 36 -6.52 -9.01 -11.90
C LYS A 36 -7.34 -8.89 -10.61
N SER A 37 -6.73 -8.37 -9.53
CA SER A 37 -7.42 -8.13 -8.25
C SER A 37 -8.54 -7.12 -8.38
N GLY A 38 -8.35 -6.07 -9.17
CA GLY A 38 -9.38 -5.08 -9.48
C GLY A 38 -10.61 -5.68 -10.17
N GLN A 39 -10.45 -6.83 -10.85
CA GLN A 39 -11.53 -7.58 -11.51
C GLN A 39 -12.19 -8.62 -10.60
N LYS A 40 -11.82 -8.73 -9.31
CA LYS A 40 -12.33 -9.73 -8.33
C LYS A 40 -12.24 -11.20 -8.81
N LYS A 41 -11.28 -11.53 -9.66
CA LYS A 41 -11.16 -12.85 -10.29
C LYS A 41 -10.20 -13.82 -9.59
N ASN A 42 -9.50 -13.37 -8.54
CA ASN A 42 -8.47 -14.18 -7.88
C ASN A 42 -8.91 -14.67 -6.51
N ASP A 43 -8.56 -15.91 -6.19
CA ASP A 43 -8.58 -16.37 -4.80
C ASP A 43 -7.51 -15.61 -4.02
N ILE A 44 -7.91 -14.92 -2.98
CA ILE A 44 -7.02 -14.06 -2.18
C ILE A 44 -6.36 -14.80 -1.01
N ARG A 45 -6.62 -16.10 -0.80
CA ARG A 45 -5.95 -16.90 0.25
C ARG A 45 -4.48 -17.08 -0.09
N ILE A 46 -3.58 -16.83 0.86
CA ILE A 46 -2.14 -16.87 0.60
C ILE A 46 -1.66 -18.27 0.20
N GLU A 47 -2.28 -19.32 0.74
CA GLU A 47 -1.95 -20.72 0.42
C GLU A 47 -2.28 -21.10 -1.05
N LYS A 48 -3.14 -20.33 -1.69
CA LYS A 48 -3.53 -20.53 -3.11
C LYS A 48 -2.67 -19.73 -4.10
N GLN A 49 -1.77 -18.91 -3.60
CA GLN A 49 -0.89 -18.09 -4.42
C GLN A 49 0.35 -18.89 -4.84
N LEU A 50 0.31 -19.50 -6.02
CA LEU A 50 1.41 -20.34 -6.54
C LEU A 50 2.74 -19.57 -6.74
N TRP A 51 2.66 -18.25 -6.88
CA TRP A 51 3.82 -17.37 -7.08
C TRP A 51 4.47 -16.91 -5.77
N LEU A 52 3.80 -17.10 -4.62
CA LEU A 52 4.39 -16.81 -3.32
C LEU A 52 5.36 -17.92 -2.93
N PRO A 53 6.59 -17.60 -2.48
CA PRO A 53 7.49 -18.57 -1.91
C PRO A 53 6.83 -19.28 -0.71
N ARG A 54 7.07 -20.58 -0.58
CA ARG A 54 6.50 -21.40 0.52
C ARG A 54 6.92 -20.87 1.89
N GLU A 55 8.13 -20.37 1.99
CA GLU A 55 8.69 -19.75 3.19
C GLU A 55 7.86 -18.53 3.62
N THR A 56 7.44 -17.69 2.66
CA THR A 56 6.57 -16.52 2.94
C THR A 56 5.24 -16.95 3.55
N VAL A 57 4.65 -18.03 3.06
CA VAL A 57 3.39 -18.57 3.60
C VAL A 57 3.59 -19.16 5.01
N ALA A 58 4.71 -19.83 5.24
CA ALA A 58 5.06 -20.45 6.52
C ALA A 58 5.40 -19.39 7.60
N GLU A 59 6.13 -18.34 7.21
CA GLU A 59 6.58 -17.26 8.10
C GLU A 59 5.55 -16.15 8.30
N TRP A 60 4.38 -16.25 7.66
CA TRP A 60 3.33 -15.24 7.78
C TRP A 60 2.96 -14.96 9.24
N SER A 61 2.92 -13.69 9.58
CA SER A 61 2.76 -13.25 10.97
C SER A 61 1.41 -13.67 11.55
N LYS A 62 1.42 -14.29 12.73
CA LYS A 62 0.21 -14.78 13.43
C LYS A 62 -0.79 -13.68 13.76
N CYS A 63 -0.35 -12.43 13.81
CA CYS A 63 -1.19 -11.26 14.04
C CYS A 63 -1.92 -10.76 12.78
N LEU A 64 -1.78 -11.42 11.63
CA LEU A 64 -2.46 -11.02 10.40
C LEU A 64 -3.23 -12.19 9.78
N PRO A 65 -4.45 -11.96 9.27
CA PRO A 65 -5.20 -12.99 8.53
C PRO A 65 -4.41 -13.41 7.28
N LYS A 66 -4.53 -14.69 6.92
CA LYS A 66 -3.81 -15.29 5.79
C LYS A 66 -4.48 -15.03 4.44
N TYR A 67 -4.68 -13.76 4.12
CA TYR A 67 -5.26 -13.30 2.86
C TYR A 67 -4.34 -12.28 2.19
N LEU A 68 -4.25 -12.32 0.87
CA LEU A 68 -3.44 -11.41 0.07
C LEU A 68 -4.28 -10.19 -0.33
N THR A 69 -4.32 -9.20 0.55
CA THR A 69 -4.96 -7.90 0.32
C THR A 69 -3.98 -6.79 0.64
N GLY A 70 -4.25 -5.56 0.21
CA GLY A 70 -3.43 -4.41 0.60
C GLY A 70 -3.32 -4.25 2.12
N GLN A 71 -4.44 -4.50 2.84
CA GLN A 71 -4.53 -4.39 4.29
C GLN A 71 -3.76 -5.46 5.05
N THR A 72 -3.36 -6.55 4.40
CA THR A 72 -2.61 -7.65 5.03
C THR A 72 -1.16 -7.70 4.55
N ILE A 73 -0.92 -7.54 3.23
CA ILE A 73 0.43 -7.66 2.67
C ILE A 73 1.36 -6.51 3.06
N TRP A 74 0.83 -5.29 3.18
CA TRP A 74 1.67 -4.14 3.56
C TRP A 74 2.10 -4.21 5.03
N PRO A 75 1.21 -4.46 6.02
CA PRO A 75 1.63 -4.69 7.39
C PRO A 75 2.55 -5.91 7.53
N GLU A 76 2.28 -7.00 6.81
CA GLU A 76 3.17 -8.17 6.84
C GLU A 76 4.58 -7.82 6.35
N SER A 77 4.67 -7.11 5.22
CA SER A 77 5.96 -6.65 4.69
C SER A 77 6.70 -5.75 5.68
N ALA A 78 5.98 -4.87 6.40
CA ALA A 78 6.55 -4.03 7.45
C ALA A 78 7.04 -4.86 8.65
N ILE A 79 6.23 -5.83 9.11
CA ILE A 79 6.59 -6.73 10.22
C ILE A 79 7.85 -7.53 9.89
N GLN A 80 7.93 -8.10 8.69
CA GLN A 80 9.10 -8.86 8.26
C GLN A 80 10.35 -7.97 8.14
N ALA A 81 10.20 -6.74 7.65
CA ALA A 81 11.29 -5.78 7.63
C ALA A 81 11.78 -5.41 9.04
N LEU A 82 10.86 -5.14 9.98
CA LEU A 82 11.20 -4.89 11.38
C LEU A 82 11.94 -6.06 12.04
N LYS A 83 11.50 -7.30 11.77
CA LYS A 83 12.21 -8.50 12.25
C LYS A 83 13.63 -8.58 11.70
N LYS A 84 13.79 -8.42 10.37
CA LYS A 84 15.09 -8.53 9.70
C LYS A 84 16.06 -7.39 10.05
N THR A 85 15.56 -6.22 10.44
CA THR A 85 16.38 -5.09 10.88
C THR A 85 16.66 -5.08 12.38
N GLY A 86 16.24 -6.13 13.13
CA GLY A 86 16.43 -6.20 14.59
C GLY A 86 15.50 -5.29 15.41
N ASN A 87 14.46 -4.72 14.77
CA ASN A 87 13.53 -3.77 15.39
C ASN A 87 12.18 -4.39 15.78
N SER A 88 12.16 -5.68 16.13
CA SER A 88 10.93 -6.42 16.50
C SER A 88 10.17 -5.80 17.67
N ASN A 89 10.82 -5.05 18.54
CA ASN A 89 10.22 -4.29 19.64
C ASN A 89 9.23 -3.20 19.18
N LEU A 90 9.25 -2.83 17.90
CA LEU A 90 8.31 -1.87 17.32
C LEU A 90 7.04 -2.53 16.79
N ILE A 91 7.01 -3.86 16.62
CA ILE A 91 5.82 -4.58 16.11
C ILE A 91 4.58 -4.33 16.97
N PRO A 92 4.64 -4.34 18.33
CA PRO A 92 3.47 -4.04 19.15
C PRO A 92 2.92 -2.60 19.00
N LYS A 93 3.72 -1.67 18.44
CA LYS A 93 3.30 -0.29 18.16
C LYS A 93 2.47 -0.16 16.88
N LEU A 94 2.41 -1.21 16.06
CA LEU A 94 1.56 -1.23 14.86
C LEU A 94 0.09 -1.18 15.26
N ASN A 95 -0.67 -0.30 14.61
CA ASN A 95 -2.10 -0.16 14.87
C ASN A 95 -2.91 -1.24 14.15
N LEU A 96 -2.74 -2.50 14.56
CA LEU A 96 -3.44 -3.64 13.96
C LEU A 96 -4.98 -3.51 14.00
N PRO A 97 -5.63 -3.01 15.07
CA PRO A 97 -7.08 -2.80 15.06
C PRO A 97 -7.57 -1.87 13.95
N LYS A 98 -6.77 -0.87 13.54
CA LYS A 98 -7.09 -0.03 12.39
C LYS A 98 -7.00 -0.84 11.08
N VAL A 99 -5.95 -1.62 10.91
CA VAL A 99 -5.77 -2.54 9.77
C VAL A 99 -6.95 -3.50 9.65
N TYR A 100 -7.37 -4.12 10.75
CA TYR A 100 -8.51 -5.04 10.79
C TYR A 100 -9.84 -4.35 10.46
N ALA A 101 -10.00 -3.10 10.89
CA ALA A 101 -11.19 -2.33 10.58
C ALA A 101 -11.30 -2.03 9.08
N GLU A 102 -10.22 -1.61 8.45
CA GLU A 102 -10.13 -1.36 7.01
C GLU A 102 -10.37 -2.66 6.22
N TYR A 103 -9.69 -3.75 6.61
CA TYR A 103 -9.87 -5.07 6.03
C TYR A 103 -11.34 -5.51 6.05
N LEU A 104 -12.02 -5.42 7.20
CA LEU A 104 -13.42 -5.83 7.35
C LEU A 104 -14.44 -4.89 6.68
N VAL A 105 -14.06 -3.67 6.33
CA VAL A 105 -14.91 -2.77 5.52
C VAL A 105 -14.77 -3.07 4.04
N ASP A 106 -13.57 -3.39 3.60
CA ASP A 106 -13.29 -3.66 2.19
C ASP A 106 -13.64 -5.10 1.78
N PHE A 107 -13.59 -6.04 2.73
CA PHE A 107 -13.89 -7.47 2.54
C PHE A 107 -14.91 -7.97 3.60
N PRO A 108 -16.16 -7.49 3.57
CA PRO A 108 -17.17 -7.87 4.55
C PRO A 108 -17.52 -9.36 4.51
N GLU A 109 -17.37 -10.02 3.37
CA GLU A 109 -17.57 -11.45 3.15
C GLU A 109 -16.61 -12.32 3.99
N LEU A 110 -15.44 -11.80 4.36
CA LEU A 110 -14.44 -12.51 5.16
C LEU A 110 -14.64 -12.32 6.68
N ALA A 111 -15.77 -11.74 7.11
CA ALA A 111 -16.00 -11.43 8.53
C ALA A 111 -16.08 -12.68 9.42
N LEU A 112 -16.56 -13.81 8.90
CA LEU A 112 -16.60 -15.07 9.64
C LEU A 112 -15.20 -15.65 9.83
N ASP A 113 -14.42 -15.71 8.76
CA ASP A 113 -13.04 -16.18 8.78
C ASP A 113 -12.18 -15.31 9.71
N PHE A 114 -12.46 -14.00 9.75
CA PHE A 114 -11.77 -13.09 10.65
C PHE A 114 -12.13 -13.35 12.12
N LYS A 115 -13.38 -13.72 12.44
CA LYS A 115 -13.75 -14.14 13.81
C LYS A 115 -12.98 -15.38 14.23
N ASP A 116 -12.85 -16.36 13.34
CA ASP A 116 -12.10 -17.59 13.61
C ASP A 116 -10.60 -17.31 13.75
N PHE A 117 -10.07 -16.39 12.95
CA PHE A 117 -8.72 -15.88 13.12
C PHE A 117 -8.50 -15.26 14.51
N LEU A 118 -9.41 -14.40 14.99
CA LEU A 118 -9.31 -13.82 16.33
C LEU A 118 -9.37 -14.90 17.42
N ARG A 119 -10.29 -15.86 17.31
CA ARG A 119 -10.42 -16.95 18.28
C ARG A 119 -9.17 -17.82 18.40
N LYS A 120 -8.47 -18.04 17.28
CA LYS A 120 -7.24 -18.86 17.23
C LYS A 120 -6.02 -18.15 17.81
N ASN A 121 -5.96 -16.83 17.73
CA ASN A 121 -4.73 -16.07 17.98
C ASN A 121 -4.79 -15.16 19.21
N TYR A 122 -5.97 -14.93 19.81
CA TYR A 122 -6.15 -13.99 20.90
C TYR A 122 -7.06 -14.55 22.01
N SER A 123 -6.78 -14.20 23.25
CA SER A 123 -7.67 -14.49 24.39
C SER A 123 -9.02 -13.76 24.28
N LEU A 124 -10.02 -14.17 25.05
CA LEU A 124 -11.35 -13.55 25.03
C LEU A 124 -11.28 -12.06 25.41
N GLU A 125 -10.45 -11.72 26.37
CA GLU A 125 -10.24 -10.33 26.81
C GLU A 125 -9.61 -9.47 25.70
N GLU A 126 -8.55 -9.97 25.06
CA GLU A 126 -7.91 -9.31 23.93
C GLU A 126 -8.87 -9.14 22.75
N GLN A 127 -9.68 -10.18 22.44
CA GLN A 127 -10.71 -10.11 21.39
C GLN A 127 -11.72 -8.99 21.67
N SER A 128 -12.16 -8.83 22.93
CA SER A 128 -13.08 -7.76 23.31
C SER A 128 -12.47 -6.40 23.06
N GLY A 129 -11.27 -6.16 23.55
CA GLY A 129 -10.56 -4.88 23.35
C GLY A 129 -10.26 -4.59 21.88
N ILE A 130 -9.89 -5.61 21.09
CA ILE A 130 -9.69 -5.48 19.64
C ILE A 130 -11.00 -5.11 18.96
N ASN A 131 -12.10 -5.78 19.28
CA ASN A 131 -13.41 -5.55 18.66
C ASN A 131 -13.96 -4.14 18.94
N GLU A 132 -13.76 -3.60 20.13
CA GLU A 132 -14.14 -2.22 20.45
C GLU A 132 -13.36 -1.20 19.57
N LYS A 133 -12.05 -1.38 19.49
CA LYS A 133 -11.23 -0.53 18.64
C LYS A 133 -11.61 -0.66 17.16
N ILE A 134 -11.88 -1.88 16.67
CA ILE A 134 -12.36 -2.11 15.32
C ILE A 134 -13.66 -1.34 15.04
N LYS A 135 -14.63 -1.37 15.96
CA LYS A 135 -15.91 -0.63 15.79
C LYS A 135 -15.66 0.87 15.59
N ALA A 136 -14.81 1.46 16.44
CA ALA A 136 -14.45 2.88 16.36
C ALA A 136 -13.76 3.22 15.01
N TYR A 137 -12.77 2.42 14.60
CA TYR A 137 -12.05 2.64 13.34
C TYR A 137 -12.92 2.39 12.10
N LYS A 138 -13.81 1.37 12.12
CA LYS A 138 -14.75 1.12 11.02
C LYS A 138 -15.63 2.33 10.73
N LYS A 139 -16.19 2.96 11.75
CA LYS A 139 -16.99 4.18 11.59
C LYS A 139 -16.19 5.29 10.93
N LYS A 140 -14.98 5.56 11.44
CA LYS A 140 -14.09 6.59 10.88
C LYS A 140 -13.68 6.29 9.44
N TYR A 141 -13.33 5.04 9.15
CA TYR A 141 -12.89 4.62 7.82
C TYR A 141 -14.02 4.75 6.78
N LYS A 142 -15.24 4.30 7.13
CA LYS A 142 -16.42 4.46 6.24
C LYS A 142 -16.70 5.91 5.90
N ILE A 143 -16.62 6.82 6.89
CA ILE A 143 -16.80 8.25 6.68
C ILE A 143 -15.71 8.81 5.75
N ASN A 144 -14.45 8.43 5.97
CA ASN A 144 -13.35 8.89 5.14
C ASN A 144 -13.47 8.36 3.70
N LYS A 145 -13.87 7.08 3.54
CA LYS A 145 -14.11 6.47 2.22
C LYS A 145 -15.24 7.19 1.48
N LEU A 146 -16.33 7.53 2.17
CA LEU A 146 -17.41 8.33 1.59
C LEU A 146 -16.93 9.72 1.16
N LYS A 147 -16.19 10.43 2.03
CA LYS A 147 -15.60 11.74 1.71
C LYS A 147 -14.67 11.67 0.50
N TYR A 148 -13.86 10.62 0.41
CA TYR A 148 -12.99 10.39 -0.75
C TYR A 148 -13.81 10.24 -2.03
N TRP A 149 -14.84 9.38 -2.02
CA TRP A 149 -15.71 9.20 -3.19
C TRP A 149 -16.45 10.47 -3.59
N LEU A 150 -16.94 11.25 -2.61
CA LEU A 150 -17.56 12.55 -2.91
C LEU A 150 -16.57 13.51 -3.59
N LYS A 151 -15.30 13.53 -3.16
CA LYS A 151 -14.26 14.30 -3.85
C LYS A 151 -14.02 13.80 -5.27
N VAL A 152 -13.90 12.48 -5.47
CA VAL A 152 -13.72 11.89 -6.80
C VAL A 152 -14.90 12.23 -7.70
N TYR A 153 -16.14 12.14 -7.22
CA TYR A 153 -17.33 12.54 -7.95
C TYR A 153 -17.32 14.04 -8.31
N ALA A 154 -17.00 14.90 -7.34
CA ALA A 154 -16.91 16.36 -7.58
C ALA A 154 -15.88 16.67 -8.68
N VAL A 155 -14.75 15.97 -8.70
CA VAL A 155 -13.75 16.13 -9.75
C VAL A 155 -14.24 15.63 -11.09
N TYR A 156 -14.92 14.48 -11.11
CA TYR A 156 -15.49 13.93 -12.35
C TYR A 156 -16.52 14.88 -12.98
N PHE A 157 -17.38 15.51 -12.18
CA PHE A 157 -18.37 16.47 -12.66
C PHE A 157 -17.80 17.85 -13.01
N ASN A 158 -16.77 18.31 -12.28
CA ASN A 158 -16.16 19.63 -12.50
C ASN A 158 -15.03 19.64 -13.55
N GLY A 159 -14.76 18.49 -14.18
CA GLY A 159 -13.65 18.29 -15.11
C GLY A 159 -12.30 18.16 -14.42
N HIS A 160 -11.36 17.48 -15.07
CA HIS A 160 -10.03 17.14 -14.55
C HIS A 160 -9.12 18.32 -14.18
N LYS A 161 -9.54 19.54 -14.47
CA LYS A 161 -8.72 20.77 -14.27
C LYS A 161 -8.39 21.09 -12.80
N SER A 162 -9.17 20.58 -11.84
CA SER A 162 -9.03 21.00 -10.42
C SER A 162 -8.04 20.17 -9.59
N LEU A 163 -7.53 19.03 -10.06
CA LEU A 163 -6.64 18.16 -9.29
C LEU A 163 -5.21 18.02 -9.84
N GLY A 164 -4.90 18.61 -10.97
CA GLY A 164 -3.60 18.40 -11.61
C GLY A 164 -3.30 16.94 -11.99
N LEU A 165 -4.31 16.06 -11.92
CA LEU A 165 -4.20 14.65 -12.32
C LEU A 165 -4.50 14.55 -13.80
N THR A 166 -3.48 14.47 -14.62
CA THR A 166 -3.59 14.08 -16.03
C THR A 166 -3.62 12.56 -16.09
N LYS A 167 -4.75 11.98 -16.50
CA LYS A 167 -4.77 10.59 -16.95
C LYS A 167 -4.08 10.54 -18.29
N ILE A 168 -2.95 9.87 -18.35
CA ILE A 168 -2.23 9.60 -19.59
C ILE A 168 -2.66 8.21 -20.04
N ASP A 169 -3.43 8.14 -21.11
CA ASP A 169 -3.69 6.88 -21.82
C ASP A 169 -2.53 6.70 -22.81
N ALA A 170 -1.56 5.86 -22.44
CA ALA A 170 -0.42 5.53 -23.25
C ALA A 170 -0.45 4.03 -23.59
N GLU A 171 -0.23 3.70 -24.85
CA GLU A 171 -0.24 2.31 -25.32
C GLU A 171 1.00 1.55 -24.80
N ASP A 172 2.11 2.25 -24.60
CA ASP A 172 3.36 1.69 -24.09
C ASP A 172 4.13 2.70 -23.24
N ILE A 173 5.22 2.24 -22.62
CA ILE A 173 6.09 3.05 -21.76
C ILE A 173 6.79 4.18 -22.57
N GLY A 174 7.14 3.95 -23.83
CA GLY A 174 7.78 4.96 -24.68
C GLY A 174 6.83 6.13 -24.94
N THR A 175 5.59 5.83 -25.29
CA THR A 175 4.52 6.83 -25.47
C THR A 175 4.26 7.59 -24.17
N ALA A 176 4.23 6.90 -23.02
CA ALA A 176 4.06 7.53 -21.71
C ALA A 176 5.21 8.49 -21.39
N LEU A 177 6.45 8.11 -21.68
CA LEU A 177 7.64 8.97 -21.49
C LEU A 177 7.60 10.19 -22.38
N ASN A 178 7.27 10.04 -23.67
CA ASN A 178 7.16 11.15 -24.61
C ASN A 178 6.08 12.17 -24.16
N ILE A 179 4.91 11.69 -23.70
CA ILE A 179 3.86 12.55 -23.17
C ILE A 179 4.33 13.27 -21.91
N LEU A 180 5.06 12.58 -21.02
CA LEU A 180 5.62 13.17 -19.82
C LEU A 180 6.67 14.24 -20.14
N GLU A 181 7.54 14.01 -21.14
CA GLU A 181 8.53 14.99 -21.61
C GLU A 181 7.86 16.24 -22.19
N ILE A 182 6.77 16.09 -22.93
CA ILE A 182 6.02 17.22 -23.50
C ILE A 182 5.29 18.01 -22.40
N GLN A 183 4.80 17.34 -21.37
CA GLN A 183 4.09 17.97 -20.24
C GLN A 183 5.00 18.58 -19.18
N THR A 184 6.25 18.14 -19.11
CA THR A 184 7.25 18.69 -18.20
C THR A 184 7.96 19.83 -18.89
N ASP A 185 7.50 21.03 -18.58
CA ASP A 185 8.02 22.32 -19.04
C ASP A 185 9.54 22.46 -18.81
N SER A 186 10.17 23.46 -19.47
CA SER A 186 11.60 23.79 -19.42
C SER A 186 12.25 23.84 -18.02
N ASN A 187 11.46 23.95 -16.97
CA ASN A 187 11.89 23.84 -15.57
C ASN A 187 12.46 22.47 -15.18
N VAL A 188 12.14 21.40 -15.91
CA VAL A 188 12.66 20.03 -15.64
C VAL A 188 14.11 19.91 -16.08
N LEU A 189 14.54 20.61 -17.13
CA LEU A 189 15.94 20.63 -17.55
C LEU A 189 16.83 21.24 -16.46
N LYS A 190 16.37 22.28 -15.75
CA LYS A 190 17.07 22.87 -14.59
C LYS A 190 17.12 21.89 -13.41
N LYS A 191 16.07 21.09 -13.19
CA LYS A 191 16.03 20.06 -12.13
C LYS A 191 16.90 18.85 -12.46
N LYS A 192 17.06 18.46 -13.74
CA LYS A 192 18.04 17.44 -14.18
C LYS A 192 19.49 17.86 -13.88
N SER A 193 19.81 19.13 -14.04
CA SER A 193 21.12 19.67 -13.67
C SER A 193 21.38 19.49 -12.16
N ALA A 194 20.43 19.90 -11.31
CA ALA A 194 20.54 19.74 -9.87
C ALA A 194 20.67 18.26 -9.44
N LEU A 195 20.01 17.33 -10.11
CA LEU A 195 20.13 15.90 -9.84
C LEU A 195 21.54 15.37 -10.21
N ASN A 196 22.09 15.81 -11.32
CA ASN A 196 23.46 15.44 -11.71
C ASN A 196 24.49 16.00 -10.73
N ASP A 197 24.28 17.19 -10.20
CA ASP A 197 25.15 17.79 -9.18
C ASP A 197 25.13 16.96 -7.89
N ILE A 198 23.93 16.51 -7.45
CA ILE A 198 23.78 15.61 -6.29
C ILE A 198 24.48 14.26 -6.55
N ILE A 199 24.34 13.66 -7.73
CA ILE A 199 24.97 12.37 -8.07
C ILE A 199 26.48 12.49 -8.10
N MET A 200 27.03 13.64 -8.52
CA MET A 200 28.47 13.88 -8.56
C MET A 200 29.09 14.12 -7.18
N GLU A 201 28.32 14.65 -6.21
CA GLU A 201 28.78 14.81 -4.82
C GLU A 201 28.95 13.47 -4.06
N TYR A 202 28.34 12.39 -4.57
CA TYR A 202 28.39 11.05 -3.94
C TYR A 202 29.32 10.05 -4.68
N LYS A 203 30.08 10.48 -5.66
CA LYS A 203 31.18 9.72 -6.28
C LYS A 203 32.52 10.11 -5.66
#